data_3f2b7a9032c864331976385ad2d45eb1
#
_entry.id   3f2b7a9032c864331976385ad2d45eb1
#
_cell.length_a   1.000
_cell.length_b   1.000
_cell.length_c   1.000
_cell.angle_alpha   90.00
_cell.angle_beta   90.00
_cell.angle_gamma   90.00
#
_symmetry.space_group_name_H-M   'P 1'
#
loop_
_entity.id
_entity.type
_entity.pdbx_description
1 polymer ?
#
loop_
_entity_poly.entity_id
_entity_poly.type
_entity_poly.pdbx_seq_one_letter_code
_entity_poly.pdbx_strand_id
1 'polypeptide(L)'
;LMDNKITEDLIFTEPYRPTERNLFHKELEPQVLALQADEALRVEVAQMKEKFMTHAQSLLHGDLHPGSIMINQTETFVIDPEFAYYGPMGFDIGAVIGSLFLNYAAHEVRTPDPAKRADFRKYLTDTVVDLWHVFVREFQPFWDQADPINMPKGYQDDYMLRVLQDSAGLGACKMMRRVIGLAGVADIRGIQDVHERAIAG
;
A
#
# COMPACT_ATOMS: atom_id res chain seq x y z
N LEU A 1 11.71 18.24 1.36
CA LEU A 1 11.88 17.82 2.78
C LEU A 1 10.64 18.05 3.64
N MET A 2 9.79 19.06 3.36
CA MET A 2 8.53 19.27 4.11
C MET A 2 7.46 18.24 3.73
N ASP A 3 7.37 17.87 2.45
CA ASP A 3 6.31 16.98 1.96
C ASP A 3 6.44 15.55 2.51
N ASN A 4 7.67 15.04 2.65
CA ASN A 4 7.93 13.74 3.27
C ASN A 4 7.50 13.68 4.75
N LYS A 5 7.56 14.82 5.47
CA LYS A 5 7.12 14.86 6.88
C LYS A 5 5.63 14.64 7.01
N ILE A 6 4.82 15.23 6.13
CA ILE A 6 3.36 15.03 6.12
C ILE A 6 3.04 13.56 5.83
N THR A 7 3.67 12.98 4.83
CA THR A 7 3.48 11.56 4.46
C THR A 7 3.92 10.63 5.60
N GLU A 8 5.06 10.91 6.22
CA GLU A 8 5.57 10.18 7.38
C GLU A 8 4.57 10.17 8.54
N ASP A 9 4.08 11.36 8.93
CA ASP A 9 3.14 11.48 10.04
C ASP A 9 1.82 10.74 9.75
N LEU A 10 1.26 10.93 8.56
CA LEU A 10 0.00 10.32 8.16
C LEU A 10 0.03 8.79 8.08
N ILE A 11 1.16 8.20 7.66
CA ILE A 11 1.25 6.76 7.39
C ILE A 11 1.83 6.00 8.59
N PHE A 12 2.89 6.53 9.23
CA PHE A 12 3.68 5.76 10.21
C PHE A 12 3.55 6.27 11.64
N THR A 13 2.79 7.33 11.88
CA THR A 13 2.70 7.93 13.23
C THR A 13 1.25 8.01 13.70
N GLU A 14 0.40 8.71 12.97
CA GLU A 14 -0.96 9.05 13.43
C GLU A 14 -1.89 7.84 13.60
N PRO A 15 -1.92 6.83 12.71
CA PRO A 15 -2.80 5.67 12.90
C PRO A 15 -2.51 4.88 14.18
N TYR A 16 -1.27 4.93 14.68
CA TYR A 16 -0.77 4.11 15.78
C TYR A 16 -0.77 4.83 17.15
N ARG A 17 -1.43 5.98 17.25
CA ARG A 17 -1.62 6.72 18.50
C ARG A 17 -2.96 7.43 18.51
N PRO A 18 -3.54 7.72 19.67
CA PRO A 18 -4.71 8.59 19.77
C PRO A 18 -4.40 9.99 19.23
N THR A 19 -5.23 10.44 18.27
CA THR A 19 -5.17 11.80 17.71
C THR A 19 -6.53 12.18 17.11
N GLU A 20 -6.88 13.46 17.14
CA GLU A 20 -8.11 14.00 16.53
C GLU A 20 -8.13 13.85 14.99
N ARG A 21 -6.99 13.57 14.39
CA ARG A 21 -6.86 13.31 12.94
C ARG A 21 -7.20 11.87 12.55
N ASN A 22 -7.42 10.97 13.50
CA ASN A 22 -7.94 9.64 13.24
C ASN A 22 -9.45 9.70 13.03
N LEU A 23 -9.89 9.38 11.82
CA LEU A 23 -11.28 9.49 11.37
C LEU A 23 -11.84 8.12 10.99
N PHE A 24 -12.00 7.24 11.96
CA PHE A 24 -12.60 5.92 11.78
C PHE A 24 -14.02 5.87 12.34
N HIS A 25 -14.78 4.85 11.96
CA HIS A 25 -16.12 4.64 12.50
C HIS A 25 -16.06 4.14 13.94
N LYS A 26 -16.99 4.60 14.80
CA LYS A 26 -16.99 4.27 16.22
C LYS A 26 -17.04 2.75 16.51
N GLU A 27 -17.67 1.97 15.64
CA GLU A 27 -17.71 0.51 15.77
C GLU A 27 -16.33 -0.15 15.64
N LEU A 28 -15.37 0.51 14.98
CA LEU A 28 -13.98 0.06 14.88
C LEU A 28 -13.10 0.48 16.07
N GLU A 29 -13.64 1.25 17.03
CA GLU A 29 -12.85 1.76 18.14
C GLU A 29 -12.13 0.65 18.93
N PRO A 30 -12.75 -0.51 19.26
CA PRO A 30 -12.04 -1.59 19.96
C PRO A 30 -10.85 -2.14 19.15
N GLN A 31 -11.01 -2.30 17.84
CA GLN A 31 -9.95 -2.79 16.96
C GLN A 31 -8.82 -1.77 16.82
N VAL A 32 -9.17 -0.48 16.68
CA VAL A 32 -8.19 0.61 16.61
C VAL A 32 -7.39 0.72 17.90
N LEU A 33 -8.04 0.63 19.06
CA LEU A 33 -7.35 0.64 20.36
C LEU A 33 -6.44 -0.58 20.53
N ALA A 34 -6.87 -1.77 20.10
CA ALA A 34 -6.05 -2.98 20.12
C ALA A 34 -4.82 -2.82 19.23
N LEU A 35 -4.99 -2.30 18.00
CA LEU A 35 -3.90 -2.01 17.06
C LEU A 35 -2.90 -0.99 17.66
N GLN A 36 -3.39 0.07 18.29
CA GLN A 36 -2.55 1.09 18.90
C GLN A 36 -1.80 0.59 20.14
N ALA A 37 -2.32 -0.43 20.84
CA ALA A 37 -1.69 -1.07 21.97
C ALA A 37 -0.68 -2.15 21.58
N ASP A 38 -0.72 -2.65 20.34
CA ASP A 38 0.15 -3.74 19.86
C ASP A 38 1.60 -3.24 19.70
N GLU A 39 2.46 -3.66 20.62
CA GLU A 39 3.88 -3.29 20.62
C GLU A 39 4.63 -3.95 19.45
N ALA A 40 4.32 -5.19 19.12
CA ALA A 40 4.97 -5.89 18.01
C ALA A 40 4.66 -5.21 16.67
N LEU A 41 3.41 -4.84 16.44
CA LEU A 41 3.03 -4.05 15.28
C LEU A 41 3.77 -2.70 15.23
N ARG A 42 3.89 -2.00 16.36
CA ARG A 42 4.59 -0.70 16.40
C ARG A 42 6.09 -0.84 16.08
N VAL A 43 6.71 -1.96 16.45
CA VAL A 43 8.11 -2.26 16.07
C VAL A 43 8.22 -2.41 14.55
N GLU A 44 7.34 -3.18 13.93
CA GLU A 44 7.33 -3.36 12.47
C GLU A 44 7.07 -2.03 11.73
N VAL A 45 6.12 -1.24 12.21
CA VAL A 45 5.84 0.10 11.66
C VAL A 45 7.04 1.03 11.78
N ALA A 46 7.77 0.98 12.91
CA ALA A 46 8.98 1.78 13.08
C ALA A 46 10.08 1.38 12.09
N GLN A 47 10.23 0.08 11.78
CA GLN A 47 11.16 -0.40 10.75
C GLN A 47 10.74 0.06 9.35
N MET A 48 9.45 0.02 9.02
CA MET A 48 8.94 0.55 7.76
C MET A 48 9.15 2.05 7.63
N LYS A 49 8.94 2.80 8.72
CA LYS A 49 9.25 4.23 8.80
C LYS A 49 10.72 4.53 8.57
N GLU A 50 11.62 3.77 9.21
CA GLU A 50 13.07 3.90 9.00
C GLU A 50 13.43 3.70 7.53
N LYS A 51 12.91 2.64 6.89
CA LYS A 51 13.11 2.38 5.47
C LYS A 51 12.59 3.53 4.60
N PHE A 52 11.38 4.01 4.88
CA PHE A 52 10.78 5.15 4.18
C PHE A 52 11.69 6.39 4.22
N MET A 53 12.32 6.65 5.36
CA MET A 53 13.14 7.83 5.59
C MET A 53 14.59 7.70 5.09
N THR A 54 15.11 6.47 4.93
CA THR A 54 16.54 6.24 4.71
C THR A 54 16.89 5.50 3.42
N HIS A 55 15.95 4.75 2.82
CA HIS A 55 16.22 3.92 1.64
C HIS A 55 15.91 4.66 0.34
N ALA A 56 16.83 5.48 -0.14
CA ALA A 56 16.71 6.23 -1.40
C ALA A 56 17.04 5.33 -2.62
N GLN A 57 16.22 4.33 -2.90
CA GLN A 57 16.45 3.32 -3.95
C GLN A 57 16.09 3.82 -5.35
N SER A 58 14.98 4.55 -5.49
CA SER A 58 14.51 5.08 -6.76
C SER A 58 13.70 6.36 -6.58
N LEU A 59 13.48 7.10 -7.67
CA LEU A 59 12.50 8.17 -7.70
C LEU A 59 11.10 7.53 -7.70
N LEU A 60 10.31 7.86 -6.71
CA LEU A 60 8.94 7.38 -6.50
C LEU A 60 7.92 8.43 -6.90
N HIS A 61 6.71 7.99 -7.18
CA HIS A 61 5.53 8.85 -7.31
C HIS A 61 5.12 9.44 -5.93
N GLY A 62 5.27 8.65 -4.87
CA GLY A 62 5.02 9.07 -3.48
C GLY A 62 3.57 8.94 -2.99
N ASP A 63 2.60 8.93 -3.89
CA ASP A 63 1.19 8.57 -3.59
C ASP A 63 0.53 7.82 -4.75
N LEU A 64 1.20 6.78 -5.26
CA LEU A 64 0.67 5.95 -6.35
C LEU A 64 -0.55 5.15 -5.86
N HIS A 65 -1.66 5.29 -6.55
CA HIS A 65 -2.90 4.55 -6.31
C HIS A 65 -3.73 4.47 -7.61
N PRO A 66 -4.76 3.60 -7.71
CA PRO A 66 -5.55 3.48 -8.94
C PRO A 66 -6.16 4.80 -9.45
N GLY A 67 -6.43 5.77 -8.57
CA GLY A 67 -6.95 7.09 -8.95
C GLY A 67 -5.92 7.99 -9.65
N SER A 68 -4.62 7.72 -9.52
CA SER A 68 -3.53 8.41 -10.23
C SER A 68 -3.06 7.66 -11.47
N ILE A 69 -3.76 6.58 -11.87
CA ILE A 69 -3.44 5.78 -13.07
C ILE A 69 -4.60 5.90 -14.06
N MET A 70 -4.35 6.51 -15.21
CA MET A 70 -5.32 6.64 -16.30
C MET A 70 -4.98 5.64 -17.40
N ILE A 71 -5.94 4.79 -17.74
CA ILE A 71 -5.75 3.70 -18.72
C ILE A 71 -6.84 3.78 -19.79
N ASN A 72 -6.43 3.63 -21.03
CA ASN A 72 -7.30 3.34 -22.15
C ASN A 72 -6.80 2.09 -22.92
N GLN A 73 -7.35 1.80 -24.09
CA GLN A 73 -6.98 0.60 -24.86
C GLN A 73 -5.54 0.61 -25.41
N THR A 74 -4.90 1.76 -25.49
CA THR A 74 -3.60 1.94 -26.15
C THR A 74 -2.54 2.59 -25.26
N GLU A 75 -2.94 3.27 -24.19
CA GLU A 75 -2.06 4.12 -23.42
C GLU A 75 -2.34 4.01 -21.91
N THR A 76 -1.29 4.17 -21.12
CA THR A 76 -1.37 4.27 -19.66
C THR A 76 -0.56 5.49 -19.23
N PHE A 77 -1.19 6.36 -18.44
CA PHE A 77 -0.55 7.54 -17.86
C PHE A 77 -0.63 7.47 -16.34
N VAL A 78 0.47 7.80 -15.69
CA VAL A 78 0.52 8.08 -14.26
C VAL A 78 0.54 9.59 -14.08
N ILE A 79 -0.37 10.13 -13.29
CA ILE A 79 -0.58 11.56 -13.08
C ILE A 79 -0.43 11.93 -11.60
N ASP A 80 -0.25 13.21 -11.32
CA ASP A 80 -0.23 13.78 -9.97
C ASP A 80 0.95 13.35 -9.08
N PRO A 81 2.20 13.47 -9.57
CA PRO A 81 3.40 13.08 -8.83
C PRO A 81 3.86 14.17 -7.84
N GLU A 82 2.94 14.91 -7.22
CA GLU A 82 3.27 16.05 -6.35
C GLU A 82 4.05 15.65 -5.09
N PHE A 83 3.95 14.37 -4.66
CA PHE A 83 4.69 13.81 -3.53
C PHE A 83 5.96 13.05 -3.94
N ALA A 84 6.44 13.25 -5.18
CA ALA A 84 7.60 12.52 -5.69
C ALA A 84 8.86 12.76 -4.85
N TYR A 85 9.55 11.67 -4.52
CA TYR A 85 10.79 11.71 -3.75
C TYR A 85 11.64 10.47 -4.01
N TYR A 86 12.92 10.51 -3.62
CA TYR A 86 13.76 9.30 -3.63
C TYR A 86 13.50 8.47 -2.37
N GLY A 87 13.00 7.24 -2.55
CA GLY A 87 12.59 6.36 -1.47
C GLY A 87 12.67 4.87 -1.81
N PRO A 88 12.17 4.00 -0.90
CA PRO A 88 12.15 2.54 -1.11
C PRO A 88 11.16 2.15 -2.20
N MET A 89 11.61 1.37 -3.20
CA MET A 89 10.76 0.94 -4.34
C MET A 89 9.46 0.27 -3.91
N GLY A 90 9.49 -0.47 -2.80
CA GLY A 90 8.32 -1.13 -2.24
C GLY A 90 7.19 -0.18 -1.80
N PHE A 91 7.44 1.14 -1.67
CA PHE A 91 6.43 2.08 -1.22
C PHE A 91 5.30 2.26 -2.24
N ASP A 92 5.63 2.54 -3.49
CA ASP A 92 4.61 2.73 -4.53
C ASP A 92 3.97 1.39 -4.96
N ILE A 93 4.77 0.32 -5.05
CA ILE A 93 4.27 -1.03 -5.33
C ILE A 93 3.26 -1.44 -4.24
N GLY A 94 3.65 -1.29 -2.98
CA GLY A 94 2.79 -1.58 -1.83
C GLY A 94 1.53 -0.70 -1.77
N ALA A 95 1.61 0.55 -2.22
CA ALA A 95 0.48 1.46 -2.27
C ALA A 95 -0.60 0.99 -3.27
N VAL A 96 -0.20 0.51 -4.44
CA VAL A 96 -1.13 -0.08 -5.43
C VAL A 96 -1.72 -1.38 -4.90
N ILE A 97 -0.88 -2.30 -4.40
CA ILE A 97 -1.32 -3.58 -3.81
C ILE A 97 -2.31 -3.33 -2.66
N GLY A 98 -1.98 -2.43 -1.74
CA GLY A 98 -2.86 -2.08 -0.62
C GLY A 98 -4.20 -1.49 -1.07
N SER A 99 -4.21 -0.70 -2.15
CA SER A 99 -5.45 -0.19 -2.73
C SER A 99 -6.33 -1.30 -3.30
N LEU A 100 -5.74 -2.30 -3.96
CA LEU A 100 -6.46 -3.48 -4.46
C LEU A 100 -7.03 -4.32 -3.30
N PHE A 101 -6.29 -4.48 -2.21
CA PHE A 101 -6.78 -5.18 -1.02
C PHE A 101 -7.90 -4.43 -0.28
N LEU A 102 -7.86 -3.10 -0.20
CA LEU A 102 -8.96 -2.30 0.34
C LEU A 102 -10.23 -2.45 -0.52
N ASN A 103 -10.08 -2.47 -1.84
CA ASN A 103 -11.18 -2.77 -2.75
C ASN A 103 -11.69 -4.20 -2.57
N TYR A 104 -10.80 -5.20 -2.43
CA TYR A 104 -11.16 -6.58 -2.11
C TYR A 104 -12.00 -6.67 -0.83
N ALA A 105 -11.59 -6.01 0.24
CA ALA A 105 -12.32 -5.97 1.50
C ALA A 105 -13.72 -5.32 1.34
N ALA A 106 -13.80 -4.19 0.63
CA ALA A 106 -15.04 -3.48 0.37
C ALA A 106 -16.09 -4.34 -0.37
N HIS A 107 -15.65 -5.28 -1.21
CA HIS A 107 -16.54 -6.19 -1.92
C HIS A 107 -17.20 -7.25 -1.04
N GLU A 108 -16.86 -7.36 0.26
CA GLU A 108 -17.68 -8.14 1.21
C GLU A 108 -19.13 -7.65 1.25
N VAL A 109 -19.29 -6.33 1.20
CA VAL A 109 -20.61 -5.70 1.30
C VAL A 109 -21.10 -5.10 -0.04
N ARG A 110 -20.21 -4.60 -0.88
CA ARG A 110 -20.58 -3.96 -2.17
C ARG A 110 -21.10 -4.93 -3.21
N THR A 111 -20.76 -6.23 -3.10
CA THR A 111 -21.22 -7.27 -4.03
C THR A 111 -21.98 -8.34 -3.26
N PRO A 112 -23.32 -8.19 -3.10
CA PRO A 112 -24.15 -9.12 -2.34
C PRO A 112 -24.17 -10.54 -2.91
N ASP A 113 -24.08 -10.68 -4.25
CA ASP A 113 -24.02 -11.98 -4.91
C ASP A 113 -22.71 -12.71 -4.62
N PRO A 114 -22.71 -13.87 -3.93
CA PRO A 114 -21.48 -14.54 -3.51
C PRO A 114 -20.61 -15.01 -4.69
N ALA A 115 -21.22 -15.44 -5.80
CA ALA A 115 -20.47 -15.93 -6.96
C ALA A 115 -19.74 -14.77 -7.65
N LYS A 116 -20.46 -13.67 -7.93
CA LYS A 116 -19.84 -12.46 -8.51
C LYS A 116 -18.77 -11.88 -7.59
N ARG A 117 -18.98 -11.91 -6.26
CA ARG A 117 -18.00 -11.47 -5.28
C ARG A 117 -16.74 -12.32 -5.32
N ALA A 118 -16.89 -13.64 -5.39
CA ALA A 118 -15.75 -14.55 -5.48
C ALA A 118 -14.95 -14.33 -6.76
N ASP A 119 -15.62 -14.19 -7.91
CA ASP A 119 -14.99 -13.94 -9.20
C ASP A 119 -14.23 -12.62 -9.21
N PHE A 120 -14.83 -11.54 -8.68
CA PHE A 120 -14.20 -10.23 -8.63
C PHE A 120 -13.01 -10.20 -7.65
N ARG A 121 -13.14 -10.83 -6.49
CA ARG A 121 -12.04 -10.97 -5.54
C ARG A 121 -10.88 -11.77 -6.10
N LYS A 122 -11.19 -12.84 -6.86
CA LYS A 122 -10.17 -13.59 -7.58
C LYS A 122 -9.45 -12.72 -8.60
N TYR A 123 -10.18 -11.93 -9.38
CA TYR A 123 -9.59 -10.97 -10.31
C TYR A 123 -8.63 -10.00 -9.61
N LEU A 124 -8.99 -9.45 -8.44
CA LEU A 124 -8.12 -8.55 -7.67
C LEU A 124 -6.84 -9.25 -7.18
N THR A 125 -6.97 -10.48 -6.66
CA THR A 125 -5.79 -11.24 -6.21
C THR A 125 -4.89 -11.66 -7.36
N ASP A 126 -5.46 -12.09 -8.49
CA ASP A 126 -4.68 -12.38 -9.71
C ASP A 126 -3.94 -11.11 -10.19
N THR A 127 -4.61 -9.95 -10.16
CA THR A 127 -4.00 -8.66 -10.52
C THR A 127 -2.80 -8.32 -9.62
N VAL A 128 -2.87 -8.59 -8.31
CA VAL A 128 -1.74 -8.39 -7.38
C VAL A 128 -0.56 -9.28 -7.76
N VAL A 129 -0.82 -10.54 -8.07
CA VAL A 129 0.22 -11.50 -8.49
C VAL A 129 0.84 -11.08 -9.83
N ASP A 130 0.01 -10.69 -10.80
CA ASP A 130 0.47 -10.24 -12.11
C ASP A 130 1.29 -8.95 -12.01
N LEU A 131 0.87 -8.00 -11.17
CA LEU A 131 1.61 -6.76 -10.92
C LEU A 131 3.04 -7.05 -10.44
N TRP A 132 3.20 -7.98 -9.50
CA TRP A 132 4.53 -8.38 -9.01
C TRP A 132 5.35 -9.06 -10.10
N HIS A 133 4.78 -10.01 -10.84
CA HIS A 133 5.49 -10.71 -11.91
C HIS A 133 5.91 -9.76 -13.04
N VAL A 134 5.03 -8.83 -13.41
CA VAL A 134 5.35 -7.79 -14.41
C VAL A 134 6.48 -6.90 -13.90
N PHE A 135 6.43 -6.44 -12.66
CA PHE A 135 7.49 -5.63 -12.05
C PHE A 135 8.84 -6.36 -12.09
N VAL A 136 8.90 -7.62 -11.66
CA VAL A 136 10.13 -8.43 -11.68
C VAL A 136 10.67 -8.57 -13.11
N ARG A 137 9.78 -8.86 -14.07
CA ARG A 137 10.15 -9.00 -15.49
C ARG A 137 10.72 -7.69 -16.05
N GLU A 138 10.07 -6.57 -15.80
CA GLU A 138 10.51 -5.26 -16.29
C GLU A 138 11.77 -4.75 -15.57
N PHE A 139 12.05 -5.25 -14.36
CA PHE A 139 13.26 -4.94 -13.62
C PHE A 139 14.48 -5.77 -14.08
N GLN A 140 14.26 -6.95 -14.67
CA GLN A 140 15.33 -7.87 -15.08
C GLN A 140 16.40 -7.22 -16.00
N PRO A 141 16.05 -6.37 -17.01
CA PRO A 141 17.05 -5.74 -17.85
C PRO A 141 18.06 -4.86 -17.10
N PHE A 142 17.72 -4.34 -15.92
CA PHE A 142 18.66 -3.60 -15.07
C PHE A 142 19.68 -4.55 -14.43
N TRP A 143 19.27 -5.76 -14.04
CA TRP A 143 20.16 -6.79 -13.55
C TRP A 143 21.09 -7.33 -14.64
N ASP A 144 20.60 -7.44 -15.88
CA ASP A 144 21.39 -7.94 -17.02
C ASP A 144 22.54 -6.97 -17.39
N GLN A 145 22.42 -5.70 -17.00
CA GLN A 145 23.46 -4.67 -17.17
C GLN A 145 24.40 -4.57 -15.96
N ALA A 146 24.08 -5.23 -14.85
CA ALA A 146 24.89 -5.19 -13.64
C ALA A 146 26.14 -6.06 -13.77
N ASP A 147 27.22 -5.66 -13.09
CA ASP A 147 28.43 -6.47 -12.97
C ASP A 147 28.13 -7.77 -12.20
N PRO A 148 28.26 -8.97 -12.83
CA PRO A 148 27.92 -10.22 -12.19
C PRO A 148 28.83 -10.61 -11.02
N ILE A 149 30.02 -10.00 -10.91
CA ILE A 149 30.93 -10.20 -9.79
C ILE A 149 30.43 -9.44 -8.56
N ASN A 150 30.01 -8.20 -8.73
CA ASN A 150 29.52 -7.34 -7.63
C ASN A 150 28.04 -7.54 -7.33
N MET A 151 27.26 -8.01 -8.32
CA MET A 151 25.82 -8.26 -8.23
C MET A 151 25.49 -9.71 -8.64
N PRO A 152 25.98 -10.73 -7.91
CA PRO A 152 25.74 -12.13 -8.26
C PRO A 152 24.25 -12.47 -8.14
N LYS A 153 23.82 -13.53 -8.85
CA LYS A 153 22.39 -13.92 -8.92
C LYS A 153 21.73 -14.07 -7.54
N GLY A 154 22.42 -14.67 -6.56
CA GLY A 154 21.89 -14.80 -5.21
C GLY A 154 21.62 -13.47 -4.53
N TYR A 155 22.42 -12.42 -4.79
CA TYR A 155 22.15 -11.08 -4.29
C TYR A 155 20.95 -10.45 -4.99
N GLN A 156 20.81 -10.64 -6.31
CA GLN A 156 19.65 -10.13 -7.07
C GLN A 156 18.34 -10.73 -6.55
N ASP A 157 18.32 -12.05 -6.32
CA ASP A 157 17.15 -12.76 -5.80
C ASP A 157 16.78 -12.27 -4.39
N ASP A 158 17.75 -12.12 -3.51
CA ASP A 158 17.56 -11.59 -2.16
C ASP A 158 17.10 -10.13 -2.19
N TYR A 159 17.62 -9.31 -3.09
CA TYR A 159 17.19 -7.93 -3.28
C TYR A 159 15.71 -7.85 -3.67
N MET A 160 15.29 -8.64 -4.66
CA MET A 160 13.90 -8.68 -5.10
C MET A 160 12.96 -9.19 -3.99
N LEU A 161 13.40 -10.16 -3.20
CA LEU A 161 12.66 -10.63 -2.04
C LEU A 161 12.47 -9.50 -1.00
N ARG A 162 13.52 -8.72 -0.71
CA ARG A 162 13.41 -7.55 0.18
C ARG A 162 12.44 -6.50 -0.36
N VAL A 163 12.47 -6.22 -1.67
CA VAL A 163 11.50 -5.30 -2.29
C VAL A 163 10.07 -5.80 -2.12
N LEU A 164 9.83 -7.12 -2.27
CA LEU A 164 8.51 -7.71 -2.04
C LEU A 164 8.06 -7.57 -0.56
N GLN A 165 8.96 -7.87 0.37
CA GLN A 165 8.69 -7.72 1.81
C GLN A 165 8.39 -6.27 2.18
N ASP A 166 9.18 -5.33 1.64
CA ASP A 166 8.96 -3.89 1.83
C ASP A 166 7.63 -3.44 1.22
N SER A 167 7.25 -3.98 0.05
CA SER A 167 5.95 -3.70 -0.58
C SER A 167 4.79 -4.16 0.30
N ALA A 168 4.91 -5.33 0.93
CA ALA A 168 3.89 -5.82 1.85
C ALA A 168 3.78 -4.94 3.11
N GLY A 169 4.91 -4.64 3.76
CA GLY A 169 4.93 -3.84 4.99
C GLY A 169 4.48 -2.39 4.77
N LEU A 170 5.04 -1.72 3.76
CA LEU A 170 4.67 -0.33 3.42
C LEU A 170 3.23 -0.23 2.92
N GLY A 171 2.77 -1.22 2.14
CA GLY A 171 1.38 -1.34 1.70
C GLY A 171 0.41 -1.49 2.86
N ALA A 172 0.72 -2.34 3.84
CA ALA A 172 -0.08 -2.50 5.05
C ALA A 172 -0.18 -1.20 5.85
N CYS A 173 0.92 -0.46 6.01
CA CYS A 173 0.90 0.86 6.66
C CYS A 173 -0.01 1.85 5.91
N LYS A 174 0.03 1.86 4.56
CA LYS A 174 -0.88 2.68 3.75
C LYS A 174 -2.35 2.25 3.89
N MET A 175 -2.64 0.95 3.96
CA MET A 175 -4.01 0.46 4.20
C MET A 175 -4.53 0.94 5.56
N MET A 176 -3.77 0.77 6.64
CA MET A 176 -4.14 1.22 7.98
C MET A 176 -4.43 2.74 8.00
N ARG A 177 -3.57 3.54 7.39
CA ARG A 177 -3.82 4.99 7.24
C ARG A 177 -5.12 5.29 6.50
N ARG A 178 -5.46 4.52 5.46
CA ARG A 178 -6.67 4.74 4.66
C ARG A 178 -7.96 4.34 5.39
N VAL A 179 -7.89 3.43 6.35
CA VAL A 179 -9.03 3.03 7.20
C VAL A 179 -9.16 3.93 8.42
N ILE A 180 -8.06 4.12 9.16
CA ILE A 180 -8.06 4.80 10.47
C ILE A 180 -7.83 6.32 10.32
N GLY A 181 -6.96 6.74 9.39
CA GLY A 181 -6.46 8.10 9.33
C GLY A 181 -7.36 9.09 8.59
N LEU A 182 -6.84 10.32 8.44
CA LEU A 182 -7.53 11.48 7.86
C LEU A 182 -8.03 11.25 6.43
N ALA A 183 -7.22 10.66 5.57
CA ALA A 183 -7.50 10.50 4.14
C ALA A 183 -7.96 9.07 3.80
N GLY A 184 -9.20 8.75 4.15
CA GLY A 184 -9.82 7.46 3.81
C GLY A 184 -10.14 7.32 2.33
N VAL A 185 -10.34 6.07 1.89
CA VAL A 185 -10.66 5.73 0.50
C VAL A 185 -12.16 5.62 0.26
N ALA A 186 -12.59 5.94 -0.97
CA ALA A 186 -13.97 5.83 -1.39
C ALA A 186 -14.51 4.38 -1.30
N ASP A 187 -13.63 3.38 -1.45
CA ASP A 187 -13.98 1.97 -1.31
C ASP A 187 -14.63 1.67 0.04
N ILE A 188 -14.10 2.19 1.11
CA ILE A 188 -14.62 2.01 2.48
C ILE A 188 -15.60 3.12 2.85
N ARG A 189 -15.20 4.39 2.70
CA ARG A 189 -16.05 5.54 3.12
C ARG A 189 -17.32 5.71 2.28
N GLY A 190 -17.33 5.21 1.04
CA GLY A 190 -18.49 5.24 0.16
C GLY A 190 -19.59 4.24 0.52
N ILE A 191 -19.34 3.32 1.46
CA ILE A 191 -20.36 2.41 1.99
C ILE A 191 -21.28 3.19 2.91
N GLN A 192 -22.59 3.24 2.55
CA GLN A 192 -23.56 4.09 3.25
C GLN A 192 -23.95 3.49 4.60
N ASP A 193 -24.20 2.17 4.64
CA ASP A 193 -24.51 1.49 5.89
C ASP A 193 -23.27 1.45 6.80
N VAL A 194 -23.49 1.84 8.04
CA VAL A 194 -22.43 2.04 9.02
C VAL A 194 -21.83 0.71 9.50
N HIS A 195 -22.69 -0.27 9.68
CA HIS A 195 -22.30 -1.62 10.11
C HIS A 195 -21.54 -2.34 8.98
N GLU A 196 -22.05 -2.26 7.76
CA GLU A 196 -21.37 -2.80 6.57
C GLU A 196 -19.99 -2.11 6.36
N ARG A 197 -19.89 -0.80 6.62
CA ARG A 197 -18.62 -0.08 6.56
C ARG A 197 -17.62 -0.60 7.59
N ALA A 198 -18.06 -0.91 8.80
CA ALA A 198 -17.20 -1.49 9.82
C ALA A 198 -16.75 -2.92 9.49
N ILE A 199 -17.57 -3.70 8.76
CA ILE A 199 -17.16 -5.03 8.27
C ILE A 199 -16.09 -4.91 7.18
N ALA A 200 -16.16 -3.91 6.32
CA ALA A 200 -15.24 -3.70 5.20
C ALA A 200 -13.90 -3.03 5.61
N GLY A 201 -13.89 -2.28 6.70
CA GLY A 201 -12.71 -1.58 7.23
C GLY A 201 -11.97 -2.40 8.25
#